data_01b1c3ad6878d3c6aaaa731fbdb8a558
#
_entry.id   01b1c3ad6878d3c6aaaa731fbdb8a558
#
_cell.length_a   1.000
_cell.length_b   1.000
_cell.length_c   1.000
_cell.angle_alpha   90.00
_cell.angle_beta   90.00
_cell.angle_gamma   90.00
#
_symmetry.space_group_name_H-M   'P 1'
#
loop_
_entity.id
_entity.type
_entity.pdbx_description
1 polymer ?
#
loop_
_entity_poly.entity_id
_entity_poly.type
_entity_poly.pdbx_seq_one_letter_code
_entity_poly.pdbx_strand_id
1 'polypeptide(L)'
;GLIYEGKYILPYCPRCSTVLSNHELAQGYKDRNDPAVTVRFKVTKAPAAISDADMENGNTYFLAWTTTPWTLPSNEGLCMGPDVDYVKIKDKESGDFYILAKARLASYFKNETDYEIVYEKKGKDFIGAKYEPLFPYFEDLKDAAKCSEISGQKCEDGAFRMFNADYVTTDDGTGIVHIAPSFGEEDSKVFK
;
A
#
# COMPACT_ATOMS: atom_id res chain seq x y z
N GLY A 1 27.18 22.59 -4.20
CA GLY A 1 26.16 23.28 -4.69
C GLY A 1 25.04 23.72 -3.78
N LEU A 2 24.61 24.97 -3.98
CA LEU A 2 23.42 25.52 -3.31
C LEU A 2 22.16 25.34 -4.18
N ILE A 3 22.32 24.91 -5.45
CA ILE A 3 21.24 24.70 -6.41
C ILE A 3 21.44 23.30 -7.01
N TYR A 4 20.35 22.54 -7.11
CA TYR A 4 20.32 21.24 -7.73
C TYR A 4 18.99 21.05 -8.46
N GLU A 5 18.95 20.17 -9.47
CA GLU A 5 17.73 19.73 -10.13
C GLU A 5 17.11 18.56 -9.33
N GLY A 6 15.80 18.63 -9.09
CA GLY A 6 15.08 17.60 -8.36
C GLY A 6 13.62 17.49 -8.78
N LYS A 7 12.99 16.35 -8.48
CA LYS A 7 11.55 16.11 -8.72
C LYS A 7 10.80 16.43 -7.42
N TYR A 8 9.67 17.13 -7.54
CA TYR A 8 8.81 17.49 -6.43
C TYR A 8 7.34 17.23 -6.78
N ILE A 9 6.58 16.71 -5.82
CA ILE A 9 5.14 16.46 -5.98
C ILE A 9 4.39 17.75 -5.60
N LEU A 10 3.60 18.28 -6.54
CA LEU A 10 2.79 19.48 -6.34
C LEU A 10 1.34 19.23 -6.72
N PRO A 11 0.37 19.82 -5.99
CA PRO A 11 -1.03 19.82 -6.39
C PRO A 11 -1.17 20.48 -7.77
N TYR A 12 -2.00 19.88 -8.63
CA TYR A 12 -2.26 20.37 -9.98
C TYR A 12 -3.76 20.55 -10.20
N CYS A 13 -4.17 21.71 -10.71
CA CYS A 13 -5.54 21.98 -11.06
C CYS A 13 -5.79 21.63 -12.54
N PRO A 14 -6.55 20.55 -12.85
CA PRO A 14 -6.82 20.18 -14.24
C PRO A 14 -7.71 21.19 -14.98
N ARG A 15 -8.51 21.99 -14.24
CA ARG A 15 -9.37 23.03 -14.83
C ARG A 15 -8.58 24.25 -15.27
N CYS A 16 -7.61 24.69 -14.47
CA CYS A 16 -6.78 25.86 -14.75
C CYS A 16 -5.50 25.50 -15.49
N SER A 17 -5.18 24.20 -15.59
CA SER A 17 -3.94 23.68 -16.20
C SER A 17 -2.67 24.25 -15.58
N THR A 18 -2.68 24.41 -14.25
CA THR A 18 -1.54 24.98 -13.49
C THR A 18 -1.33 24.27 -12.16
N VAL A 19 -0.12 24.33 -11.64
CA VAL A 19 0.20 23.90 -10.28
C VAL A 19 -0.38 24.88 -9.27
N LEU A 20 -0.76 24.39 -8.11
CA LEU A 20 -1.28 25.16 -7.00
C LEU A 20 -0.26 25.22 -5.87
N SER A 21 -0.17 26.38 -5.20
CA SER A 21 0.51 26.47 -3.93
C SER A 21 -0.30 25.83 -2.80
N ASN A 22 0.36 25.44 -1.71
CA ASN A 22 -0.31 24.91 -0.53
C ASN A 22 -1.35 25.90 0.05
N HIS A 23 -1.07 27.20 -0.06
CA HIS A 23 -2.00 28.25 0.39
C HIS A 23 -3.30 28.28 -0.43
N GLU A 24 -3.21 28.19 -1.76
CA GLU A 24 -4.37 28.13 -2.65
C GLU A 24 -5.18 26.84 -2.40
N LEU A 25 -4.49 25.72 -2.19
CA LEU A 25 -5.12 24.44 -1.88
C LEU A 25 -5.91 24.51 -0.57
N ALA A 26 -5.33 25.09 0.48
CA ALA A 26 -5.94 25.22 1.80
C ALA A 26 -7.27 26.00 1.79
N GLN A 27 -7.45 26.96 0.89
CA GLN A 27 -8.67 27.74 0.76
C GLN A 27 -9.83 26.96 0.13
N GLY A 28 -9.55 25.83 -0.53
CA GLY A 28 -10.52 25.02 -1.26
C GLY A 28 -11.08 23.82 -0.51
N TYR A 29 -10.64 23.54 0.74
CA TYR A 29 -11.10 22.40 1.50
C TYR A 29 -12.61 22.46 1.80
N LYS A 30 -13.30 21.36 1.56
CA LYS A 30 -14.73 21.17 1.86
C LYS A 30 -14.95 19.72 2.25
N ASP A 31 -15.87 19.50 3.19
CA ASP A 31 -16.32 18.17 3.53
C ASP A 31 -17.05 17.55 2.33
N ARG A 32 -16.65 16.33 1.99
CA ARG A 32 -17.27 15.52 0.94
C ARG A 32 -17.37 14.07 1.40
N ASN A 33 -18.40 13.38 0.91
CA ASN A 33 -18.51 11.94 1.05
C ASN A 33 -17.84 11.30 -0.17
N ASP A 34 -16.61 10.80 0.04
CA ASP A 34 -15.88 10.08 -1.00
C ASP A 34 -16.03 8.56 -0.80
N PRO A 35 -16.08 7.76 -1.89
CA PRO A 35 -16.14 6.32 -1.78
C PRO A 35 -14.83 5.77 -1.20
N ALA A 36 -14.96 4.94 -0.17
CA ALA A 36 -13.84 4.16 0.35
C ALA A 36 -13.95 2.72 -0.15
N VAL A 37 -12.82 2.13 -0.53
CA VAL A 37 -12.76 0.75 -1.00
C VAL A 37 -11.68 -0.03 -0.28
N THR A 38 -11.97 -1.31 -0.03
CA THR A 38 -10.98 -2.29 0.41
C THR A 38 -10.64 -3.19 -0.77
N VAL A 39 -9.36 -3.28 -1.08
CA VAL A 39 -8.85 -3.98 -2.26
C VAL A 39 -8.00 -5.16 -1.82
N ARG A 40 -8.09 -6.28 -2.54
CA ARG A 40 -7.29 -7.49 -2.34
C ARG A 40 -6.09 -7.48 -3.27
N PHE A 41 -4.88 -7.53 -2.70
CA PHE A 41 -3.63 -7.63 -3.44
C PHE A 41 -3.05 -9.02 -3.25
N LYS A 42 -2.99 -9.81 -4.30
CA LYS A 42 -2.53 -11.20 -4.24
C LYS A 42 -1.04 -11.27 -3.95
N VAL A 43 -0.67 -11.98 -2.89
CA VAL A 43 0.73 -12.20 -2.54
C VAL A 43 1.38 -13.13 -3.56
N THR A 44 2.58 -12.77 -4.03
CA THR A 44 3.36 -13.55 -5.00
C THR A 44 4.69 -14.04 -4.45
N LYS A 45 5.20 -13.38 -3.39
CA LYS A 45 6.44 -13.79 -2.75
C LYS A 45 6.44 -13.39 -1.27
N ALA A 46 6.84 -14.32 -0.42
CA ALA A 46 7.01 -14.07 1.00
C ALA A 46 8.21 -13.13 1.28
N PRO A 47 8.17 -12.33 2.36
CA PRO A 47 9.34 -11.60 2.84
C PRO A 47 10.32 -12.54 3.52
N ALA A 48 11.57 -12.10 3.68
CA ALA A 48 12.62 -12.93 4.29
C ALA A 48 12.33 -13.39 5.74
N ALA A 49 11.50 -12.64 6.48
CA ALA A 49 11.16 -12.93 7.87
C ALA A 49 10.00 -13.92 8.05
N ILE A 50 9.32 -14.32 6.96
CA ILE A 50 8.16 -15.22 6.99
C ILE A 50 8.43 -16.35 5.99
N SER A 51 8.16 -17.60 6.37
CA SER A 51 8.39 -18.72 5.46
C SER A 51 7.44 -18.68 4.26
N ASP A 52 7.89 -19.14 3.10
CA ASP A 52 7.06 -19.28 1.90
C ASP A 52 5.82 -20.13 2.18
N ALA A 53 5.97 -21.22 2.95
CA ALA A 53 4.86 -22.09 3.31
C ALA A 53 3.78 -21.36 4.15
N ASP A 54 4.17 -20.42 5.00
CA ASP A 54 3.24 -19.64 5.82
C ASP A 54 2.58 -18.51 5.02
N MET A 55 3.27 -17.96 4.01
CA MET A 55 2.79 -16.82 3.26
C MET A 55 2.05 -17.20 1.97
N GLU A 56 2.57 -18.19 1.25
CA GLU A 56 2.09 -18.57 -0.09
C GLU A 56 1.09 -19.75 -0.06
N ASN A 57 0.76 -20.25 1.12
CA ASN A 57 -0.18 -21.35 1.25
C ASN A 57 -1.59 -20.89 0.83
N GLY A 58 -2.02 -21.34 -0.34
CA GLY A 58 -3.30 -20.99 -0.94
C GLY A 58 -3.34 -19.57 -1.53
N ASN A 59 -4.54 -19.03 -1.74
CA ASN A 59 -4.75 -17.68 -2.21
C ASN A 59 -4.61 -16.69 -1.05
N THR A 60 -3.42 -16.13 -0.85
CA THR A 60 -3.16 -15.14 0.20
C THR A 60 -3.23 -13.72 -0.38
N TYR A 61 -3.92 -12.81 0.31
CA TYR A 61 -4.12 -11.43 -0.10
C TYR A 61 -3.80 -10.45 1.04
N PHE A 62 -3.12 -9.37 0.71
CA PHE A 62 -3.13 -8.18 1.54
C PHE A 62 -4.45 -7.42 1.33
N LEU A 63 -5.11 -7.01 2.40
CA LEU A 63 -6.27 -6.13 2.33
C LEU A 63 -5.83 -4.69 2.54
N ALA A 64 -5.79 -3.89 1.48
CA ALA A 64 -5.49 -2.46 1.60
C ALA A 64 -6.76 -1.63 1.45
N TRP A 65 -6.84 -0.53 2.19
CA TRP A 65 -7.98 0.37 2.18
C TRP A 65 -7.56 1.75 1.67
N THR A 66 -8.44 2.37 0.89
CA THR A 66 -8.21 3.72 0.36
C THR A 66 -9.51 4.51 0.24
N THR A 67 -9.42 5.82 0.47
CA THR A 67 -10.45 6.82 0.16
C THR A 67 -10.21 7.51 -1.18
N THR A 68 -9.13 7.17 -1.88
CA THR A 68 -8.75 7.73 -3.18
C THR A 68 -8.61 6.62 -4.23
N PRO A 69 -9.70 5.90 -4.57
CA PRO A 69 -9.62 4.73 -5.45
C PRO A 69 -9.16 5.06 -6.87
N TRP A 70 -9.25 6.29 -7.30
CA TRP A 70 -8.78 6.75 -8.63
C TRP A 70 -7.25 6.75 -8.77
N THR A 71 -6.48 6.61 -7.68
CA THR A 71 -5.02 6.46 -7.72
C THR A 71 -4.56 5.01 -7.81
N LEU A 72 -5.46 4.03 -7.65
CA LEU A 72 -5.15 2.59 -7.74
C LEU A 72 -4.48 2.17 -9.06
N PRO A 73 -4.82 2.73 -10.24
CA PRO A 73 -4.10 2.43 -11.48
C PRO A 73 -2.60 2.75 -11.44
N SER A 74 -2.19 3.65 -10.54
CA SER A 74 -0.79 4.04 -10.31
C SER A 74 -0.24 3.46 -9.00
N ASN A 75 -0.83 2.38 -8.49
CA ASN A 75 -0.28 1.66 -7.34
C ASN A 75 1.08 1.06 -7.70
N GLU A 76 2.08 1.33 -6.88
CA GLU A 76 3.44 0.82 -7.03
C GLU A 76 3.96 0.15 -5.75
N GLY A 77 3.25 0.31 -4.63
CA GLY A 77 3.61 -0.26 -3.34
C GLY A 77 2.42 -0.40 -2.38
N LEU A 78 2.64 -1.16 -1.32
CA LEU A 78 1.80 -1.21 -0.13
C LEU A 78 2.63 -0.84 1.10
N CYS A 79 1.98 -0.24 2.10
CA CYS A 79 2.66 0.20 3.32
C CYS A 79 1.98 -0.32 4.58
N MET A 80 2.79 -0.77 5.53
CA MET A 80 2.37 -1.22 6.87
C MET A 80 3.06 -0.39 7.95
N GLY A 81 2.41 -0.24 9.11
CA GLY A 81 3.06 0.32 10.29
C GLY A 81 4.06 -0.69 10.88
N PRO A 82 5.34 -0.33 11.08
CA PRO A 82 6.39 -1.30 11.46
C PRO A 82 6.10 -2.04 12.77
N ASP A 83 5.53 -1.35 13.75
CA ASP A 83 5.25 -1.89 15.09
C ASP A 83 3.78 -2.27 15.31
N VAL A 84 2.94 -2.14 14.28
CA VAL A 84 1.55 -2.59 14.29
C VAL A 84 1.49 -4.12 14.21
N ASP A 85 0.54 -4.72 14.93
CA ASP A 85 0.27 -6.16 14.86
C ASP A 85 -0.65 -6.47 13.69
N TYR A 86 -0.23 -7.40 12.82
CA TYR A 86 -1.00 -7.91 11.69
C TYR A 86 -1.28 -9.39 11.88
N VAL A 87 -2.44 -9.82 11.42
CA VAL A 87 -2.85 -11.22 11.42
C VAL A 87 -3.03 -11.72 9.99
N LYS A 88 -2.61 -12.97 9.76
CA LYS A 88 -3.08 -13.77 8.63
C LYS A 88 -4.24 -14.61 9.12
N ILE A 89 -5.37 -14.49 8.49
CA ILE A 89 -6.54 -15.30 8.76
C ILE A 89 -6.87 -16.18 7.55
N LYS A 90 -7.51 -17.32 7.80
CA LYS A 90 -8.18 -18.12 6.79
C LYS A 90 -9.68 -17.86 6.89
N ASP A 91 -10.27 -17.35 5.83
CA ASP A 91 -11.71 -17.23 5.70
C ASP A 91 -12.31 -18.61 5.40
N LYS A 92 -13.26 -19.04 6.23
CA LYS A 92 -13.84 -20.38 6.11
C LYS A 92 -14.86 -20.50 4.98
N GLU A 93 -15.44 -19.38 4.54
CA GLU A 93 -16.41 -19.37 3.44
C GLU A 93 -15.69 -19.49 2.09
N SER A 94 -14.73 -18.63 1.81
CA SER A 94 -13.99 -18.63 0.54
C SER A 94 -12.81 -19.61 0.52
N GLY A 95 -12.25 -19.96 1.68
CA GLY A 95 -11.00 -20.70 1.81
C GLY A 95 -9.73 -19.87 1.53
N ASP A 96 -9.89 -18.59 1.19
CA ASP A 96 -8.80 -17.66 0.95
C ASP A 96 -8.17 -17.17 2.27
N PHE A 97 -6.94 -16.66 2.15
CA PHE A 97 -6.23 -16.08 3.29
C PHE A 97 -6.12 -14.56 3.14
N TYR A 98 -6.37 -13.86 4.24
CA TYR A 98 -6.30 -12.40 4.27
C TYR A 98 -5.33 -11.92 5.35
N ILE A 99 -4.59 -10.85 5.03
CA ILE A 99 -3.66 -10.18 5.94
C ILE A 99 -4.15 -8.75 6.14
N LEU A 100 -4.37 -8.38 7.41
CA LEU A 100 -4.79 -7.05 7.83
C LEU A 100 -4.35 -6.79 9.28
N ALA A 101 -4.43 -5.52 9.73
CA ALA A 101 -4.12 -5.20 11.12
C ALA A 101 -5.07 -5.91 12.10
N LYS A 102 -4.52 -6.51 13.14
CA LYS A 102 -5.27 -7.23 14.18
C LYS A 102 -6.36 -6.36 14.80
N ALA A 103 -6.04 -5.10 15.08
CA ALA A 103 -6.99 -4.14 15.64
C ALA A 103 -8.22 -3.88 14.76
N ARG A 104 -8.10 -4.15 13.43
CA ARG A 104 -9.17 -3.95 12.46
C ARG A 104 -9.94 -5.21 12.10
N LEU A 105 -9.51 -6.36 12.62
CA LEU A 105 -10.10 -7.67 12.28
C LEU A 105 -11.62 -7.71 12.49
N ALA A 106 -12.10 -7.27 13.67
CA ALA A 106 -13.53 -7.27 13.99
C ALA A 106 -14.38 -6.35 13.11
N SER A 107 -13.77 -5.35 12.46
CA SER A 107 -14.48 -4.45 11.54
C SER A 107 -14.79 -5.12 10.18
N TYR A 108 -13.99 -6.11 9.79
CA TYR A 108 -14.12 -6.84 8.52
C TYR A 108 -14.73 -8.23 8.69
N PHE A 109 -14.43 -8.90 9.79
CA PHE A 109 -14.90 -10.25 10.12
C PHE A 109 -15.62 -10.22 11.45
N LYS A 110 -16.96 -10.12 11.37
CA LYS A 110 -17.82 -9.84 12.56
C LYS A 110 -17.95 -11.04 13.50
N ASN A 111 -17.91 -12.26 12.96
CA ASN A 111 -18.06 -13.47 13.75
C ASN A 111 -16.70 -14.21 13.80
N GLU A 112 -16.23 -14.50 15.00
CA GLU A 112 -15.00 -15.27 15.20
C GLU A 112 -15.07 -16.72 14.65
N THR A 113 -16.29 -17.20 14.41
CA THR A 113 -16.53 -18.52 13.81
C THR A 113 -16.24 -18.58 12.31
N ASP A 114 -16.22 -17.42 11.63
CA ASP A 114 -16.13 -17.34 10.17
C ASP A 114 -14.69 -17.42 9.65
N TYR A 115 -13.72 -17.24 10.55
CA TYR A 115 -12.29 -17.28 10.20
C TYR A 115 -11.46 -18.10 11.20
N GLU A 116 -10.21 -18.33 10.86
CA GLU A 116 -9.17 -18.95 11.71
C GLU A 116 -7.91 -18.09 11.61
N ILE A 117 -7.35 -17.70 12.78
CA ILE A 117 -6.06 -16.98 12.81
C ILE A 117 -4.95 -17.99 12.56
N VAL A 118 -4.17 -17.78 11.51
CA VAL A 118 -3.04 -18.66 11.15
C VAL A 118 -1.77 -18.23 11.88
N TYR A 119 -1.47 -16.91 11.86
CA TYR A 119 -0.36 -16.33 12.62
C TYR A 119 -0.58 -14.83 12.86
N GLU A 120 0.25 -14.30 13.77
CA GLU A 120 0.36 -12.89 14.08
C GLU A 120 1.82 -12.44 13.96
N LYS A 121 2.08 -11.32 13.30
CA LYS A 121 3.41 -10.76 13.04
C LYS A 121 3.37 -9.23 13.09
N LYS A 122 4.53 -8.62 13.32
CA LYS A 122 4.67 -7.16 13.22
C LYS A 122 4.78 -6.71 11.76
N GLY A 123 4.36 -5.47 11.46
CA GLY A 123 4.47 -4.93 10.10
C GLY A 123 5.88 -4.97 9.52
N LYS A 124 6.91 -4.78 10.34
CA LYS A 124 8.31 -4.89 9.93
C LYS A 124 8.70 -6.28 9.40
N ASP A 125 8.00 -7.33 9.80
CA ASP A 125 8.27 -8.70 9.36
C ASP A 125 7.78 -8.94 7.92
N PHE A 126 6.93 -8.03 7.37
CA PHE A 126 6.38 -8.11 6.02
C PHE A 126 7.17 -7.31 4.98
N ILE A 127 8.21 -6.57 5.38
CA ILE A 127 9.03 -5.78 4.44
C ILE A 127 9.54 -6.65 3.30
N GLY A 128 9.35 -6.18 2.06
CA GLY A 128 9.82 -6.85 0.86
C GLY A 128 8.91 -7.98 0.36
N ALA A 129 7.81 -8.31 1.05
CA ALA A 129 6.79 -9.18 0.48
C ALA A 129 6.30 -8.63 -0.84
N LYS A 130 6.16 -9.47 -1.88
CA LYS A 130 5.71 -9.03 -3.21
C LYS A 130 4.28 -9.43 -3.47
N TYR A 131 3.59 -8.63 -4.27
CA TYR A 131 2.21 -8.89 -4.67
C TYR A 131 2.00 -8.66 -6.17
N GLU A 132 0.93 -9.19 -6.69
CA GLU A 132 0.52 -9.01 -8.08
C GLU A 132 -0.12 -7.61 -8.25
N PRO A 133 0.33 -6.78 -9.22
CA PRO A 133 -0.30 -5.49 -9.48
C PRO A 133 -1.75 -5.66 -9.92
N LEU A 134 -2.62 -4.72 -9.49
CA LEU A 134 -4.03 -4.71 -9.88
C LEU A 134 -4.23 -4.44 -11.38
N PHE A 135 -3.32 -3.66 -11.96
CA PHE A 135 -3.36 -3.24 -13.36
C PHE A 135 -1.98 -3.40 -13.99
N PRO A 136 -1.90 -3.74 -15.28
CA PRO A 136 -0.62 -4.02 -15.96
C PRO A 136 0.15 -2.78 -16.40
N TYR A 137 -0.33 -1.56 -16.07
CA TYR A 137 0.22 -0.32 -16.62
C TYR A 137 1.68 -0.05 -16.28
N PHE A 138 2.15 -0.49 -15.10
CA PHE A 138 3.51 -0.28 -14.61
C PHE A 138 4.22 -1.60 -14.31
N GLU A 139 3.84 -2.67 -14.98
CA GLU A 139 4.36 -4.02 -14.70
C GLU A 139 5.87 -4.13 -14.89
N ASP A 140 6.43 -3.34 -15.79
CA ASP A 140 7.87 -3.23 -16.02
C ASP A 140 8.66 -2.76 -14.78
N LEU A 141 8.01 -2.04 -13.86
CA LEU A 141 8.63 -1.59 -12.62
C LEU A 141 8.90 -2.73 -11.61
N LYS A 142 8.42 -3.94 -11.86
CA LYS A 142 8.83 -5.14 -11.12
C LYS A 142 10.33 -5.40 -11.23
N ASP A 143 10.93 -5.01 -12.35
CA ASP A 143 12.36 -5.08 -12.57
C ASP A 143 13.09 -3.90 -11.90
N ALA A 144 14.06 -4.21 -11.05
CA ALA A 144 14.78 -3.19 -10.27
C ALA A 144 15.58 -2.20 -11.16
N ALA A 145 16.10 -2.66 -12.29
CA ALA A 145 16.84 -1.80 -13.21
C ALA A 145 15.91 -0.83 -13.93
N LYS A 146 14.78 -1.31 -14.45
CA LYS A 146 13.74 -0.48 -15.08
C LYS A 146 13.10 0.49 -14.08
N CYS A 147 12.83 0.03 -12.87
CA CYS A 147 12.33 0.90 -11.80
C CYS A 147 13.33 2.03 -11.53
N SER A 148 14.61 1.73 -11.42
CA SER A 148 15.66 2.74 -11.18
C SER A 148 15.81 3.71 -12.36
N GLU A 149 15.70 3.24 -13.59
CA GLU A 149 15.74 4.07 -14.80
C GLU A 149 14.56 5.06 -14.85
N ILE A 150 13.34 4.58 -14.63
CA ILE A 150 12.11 5.37 -14.74
C ILE A 150 11.97 6.35 -13.57
N SER A 151 12.22 5.90 -12.33
CA SER A 151 12.14 6.74 -11.14
C SER A 151 13.28 7.75 -11.04
N GLY A 152 14.42 7.46 -11.66
CA GLY A 152 15.68 8.20 -11.51
C GLY A 152 16.32 8.00 -10.13
N GLN A 153 15.94 6.95 -9.41
CA GLN A 153 16.43 6.58 -8.07
C GLN A 153 16.76 5.08 -8.04
N LYS A 154 17.62 4.67 -7.09
CA LYS A 154 17.99 3.28 -6.91
C LYS A 154 16.83 2.47 -6.32
N CYS A 155 16.21 1.63 -7.13
CA CYS A 155 15.20 0.66 -6.71
C CYS A 155 15.85 -0.72 -6.54
N GLU A 156 16.21 -1.13 -5.35
CA GLU A 156 16.95 -2.38 -5.14
C GLU A 156 16.13 -3.64 -5.47
N ASP A 157 14.81 -3.61 -5.23
CA ASP A 157 13.92 -4.78 -5.39
C ASP A 157 12.74 -4.54 -6.34
N GLY A 158 12.71 -3.42 -7.05
CA GLY A 158 11.59 -3.02 -7.91
C GLY A 158 10.34 -2.56 -7.12
N ALA A 159 9.26 -2.32 -7.85
CA ALA A 159 7.95 -1.96 -7.31
C ALA A 159 7.13 -3.19 -6.88
N PHE A 160 5.86 -2.96 -6.51
CA PHE A 160 4.85 -3.97 -6.11
C PHE A 160 5.29 -4.83 -4.93
N ARG A 161 5.81 -4.15 -3.90
CA ARG A 161 6.24 -4.76 -2.65
C ARG A 161 5.70 -4.04 -1.43
N MET A 162 5.84 -4.70 -0.28
CA MET A 162 5.50 -4.14 1.03
C MET A 162 6.63 -3.26 1.55
N PHE A 163 6.27 -2.05 1.98
CA PHE A 163 7.10 -1.08 2.68
C PHE A 163 6.60 -0.89 4.11
N ASN A 164 7.38 -0.20 4.93
CA ASN A 164 6.92 0.31 6.23
C ASN A 164 6.95 1.84 6.27
N ALA A 165 5.97 2.41 6.97
CA ALA A 165 5.93 3.84 7.27
C ALA A 165 5.21 4.09 8.60
N ASP A 166 5.75 5.02 9.39
CA ASP A 166 5.25 5.34 10.73
C ASP A 166 3.90 6.06 10.71
N TYR A 167 3.49 6.62 9.55
CA TYR A 167 2.19 7.29 9.42
C TYR A 167 1.02 6.32 9.27
N VAL A 168 1.26 5.03 9.07
CA VAL A 168 0.19 4.03 8.96
C VAL A 168 -0.43 3.80 10.34
N THR A 169 -1.72 4.15 10.47
CA THR A 169 -2.51 3.96 11.69
C THR A 169 -3.49 2.81 11.55
N THR A 170 -4.14 2.47 12.68
CA THR A 170 -5.21 1.47 12.74
C THR A 170 -6.56 2.06 13.18
N ASP A 171 -6.70 3.38 13.10
CA ASP A 171 -7.94 4.07 13.49
C ASP A 171 -9.06 3.77 12.49
N ASP A 172 -8.69 3.75 11.19
CA ASP A 172 -9.58 3.41 10.09
C ASP A 172 -8.96 2.38 9.13
N GLY A 173 -9.78 1.87 8.20
CA GLY A 173 -9.34 0.96 7.16
C GLY A 173 -8.85 -0.39 7.68
N THR A 174 -7.85 -0.94 7.01
CA THR A 174 -7.28 -2.28 7.27
C THR A 174 -5.92 -2.25 7.97
N GLY A 175 -5.34 -1.04 8.16
CA GLY A 175 -3.96 -0.88 8.60
C GLY A 175 -2.92 -1.15 7.49
N ILE A 176 -3.36 -1.32 6.24
CA ILE A 176 -2.49 -1.41 5.06
C ILE A 176 -2.93 -0.34 4.07
N VAL A 177 -2.00 0.50 3.65
CA VAL A 177 -2.23 1.63 2.75
C VAL A 177 -1.59 1.35 1.40
N HIS A 178 -2.30 1.67 0.32
CA HIS A 178 -1.72 1.63 -1.02
C HIS A 178 -0.87 2.87 -1.28
N ILE A 179 0.22 2.70 -2.03
CA ILE A 179 1.20 3.74 -2.34
C ILE A 179 1.19 4.04 -3.84
N ALA A 180 1.00 5.33 -4.16
CA ALA A 180 1.08 5.86 -5.51
C ALA A 180 2.04 7.07 -5.54
N PRO A 181 3.36 6.88 -5.75
CA PRO A 181 4.41 7.87 -5.52
C PRO A 181 4.23 9.20 -6.27
N SER A 182 3.55 9.17 -7.42
CA SER A 182 3.27 10.37 -8.23
C SER A 182 2.08 11.19 -7.72
N PHE A 183 1.29 10.69 -6.76
CA PHE A 183 0.06 11.33 -6.29
C PHE A 183 0.10 11.79 -4.83
N GLY A 184 1.14 11.43 -4.08
CA GLY A 184 1.31 11.80 -2.68
C GLY A 184 2.76 12.11 -2.32
N GLU A 185 2.97 13.20 -1.56
CA GLU A 185 4.32 13.54 -1.09
C GLU A 185 4.86 12.46 -0.13
N GLU A 186 4.02 11.97 0.79
CA GLU A 186 4.38 10.89 1.72
C GLU A 186 4.67 9.59 0.97
N ASP A 187 3.84 9.23 -0.03
CA ASP A 187 4.04 8.07 -0.87
C ASP A 187 5.37 8.15 -1.63
N SER A 188 5.70 9.34 -2.15
CA SER A 188 6.98 9.59 -2.82
C SER A 188 8.18 9.44 -1.89
N LYS A 189 8.04 9.78 -0.59
CA LYS A 189 9.11 9.62 0.41
C LYS A 189 9.36 8.15 0.76
N VAL A 190 8.31 7.34 0.82
CA VAL A 190 8.43 5.89 1.10
C VAL A 190 9.22 5.17 0.00
N PHE A 191 9.12 5.66 -1.24
CA PHE A 191 9.79 5.06 -2.40
C PHE A 191 11.26 5.52 -2.56
N LYS A 192 11.68 6.56 -1.84
CA LYS A 192 13.06 7.10 -1.85
C LYS A 192 13.97 6.38 -0.88
#